data_565a5ed0aa700d0110146f8141b0946e
#
_entry.id   565a5ed0aa700d0110146f8141b0946e
#
_cell.length_a   1.000
_cell.length_b   1.000
_cell.length_c   1.000
_cell.angle_alpha   90.00
_cell.angle_beta   90.00
_cell.angle_gamma   90.00
#
_symmetry.space_group_name_H-M   'P 1'
#
loop_
_entity.id
_entity.type
_entity.pdbx_description
1 polymer ?
#
loop_
_entity_poly.entity_id
_entity_poly.type
_entity_poly.pdbx_seq_one_letter_code
_entity_poly.pdbx_strand_id
1 'polypeptide(L)'
;IQSAAVITLALNVVAMLKQEVRRPDLTDHARARPTFGTAWQDFITLPQARRLLWALGLGTMGFTMQDILLEPYGAEVLGLSVSDTTLLTAMFAGGMVVALILTSRHLGKGSDTIRVASTGILIGIAAFAAVIMSAPLQAPALFQIGAALIGLGNGLFAVGMLTAAMEFGGDKMAGLTLGAWGAVQAAAAGVAMFSGGAIRDLVTGWADAGLLGVALQSPASGYGAVYHIEIALLFVALAAMGRLVRRPGEVGENG
;
A
#
# COMPACT_ATOMS: atom_id res chain seq x y z
N ILE A 1 -18.62 16.95 9.68
CA ILE A 1 -17.21 17.10 9.24
C ILE A 1 -16.40 17.87 10.29
N GLN A 2 -16.81 19.05 10.73
CA GLN A 2 -16.07 19.85 11.73
C GLN A 2 -15.92 19.16 13.09
N SER A 3 -16.97 18.50 13.60
CA SER A 3 -16.92 17.74 14.85
C SER A 3 -15.93 16.55 14.75
N ALA A 4 -15.89 15.84 13.64
CA ALA A 4 -14.93 14.77 13.42
C ALA A 4 -13.48 15.29 13.43
N ALA A 5 -13.20 16.42 12.78
CA ALA A 5 -11.89 17.03 12.77
C ALA A 5 -11.43 17.45 14.19
N VAL A 6 -12.32 18.04 14.98
CA VAL A 6 -12.03 18.42 16.38
C VAL A 6 -11.76 17.19 17.25
N ILE A 7 -12.56 16.13 17.11
CA ILE A 7 -12.36 14.87 17.85
C ILE A 7 -11.02 14.25 17.46
N THR A 8 -10.71 14.19 16.17
CA THR A 8 -9.43 13.64 15.68
C THR A 8 -8.25 14.44 16.23
N LEU A 9 -8.33 15.78 16.20
CA LEU A 9 -7.29 16.64 16.77
C LEU A 9 -7.12 16.40 18.27
N ALA A 10 -8.21 16.34 19.02
CA ALA A 10 -8.17 16.10 20.46
C ALA A 10 -7.57 14.72 20.79
N LEU A 11 -7.96 13.67 20.05
CA LEU A 11 -7.39 12.33 20.21
C LEU A 11 -5.89 12.30 19.89
N ASN A 12 -5.44 12.99 18.84
CA ASN A 12 -4.02 13.10 18.51
C ASN A 12 -3.24 13.83 19.62
N VAL A 13 -3.75 14.93 20.16
CA VAL A 13 -3.12 15.64 21.28
C VAL A 13 -3.01 14.74 22.50
N VAL A 14 -4.10 14.03 22.87
CA VAL A 14 -4.09 13.09 24.00
C VAL A 14 -3.11 11.93 23.75
N ALA A 15 -3.08 11.39 22.54
CA ALA A 15 -2.14 10.34 22.15
C ALA A 15 -0.68 10.78 22.24
N MET A 16 -0.36 12.04 21.98
CA MET A 16 1.01 12.59 22.07
C MET A 16 1.44 12.93 23.51
N LEU A 17 0.47 13.00 24.46
CA LEU A 17 0.80 13.28 25.85
C LEU A 17 1.51 12.09 26.52
N LYS A 18 2.73 12.33 27.04
CA LYS A 18 3.52 11.35 27.81
C LYS A 18 3.99 10.10 27.03
N GLN A 19 4.07 10.15 25.70
CA GLN A 19 4.51 8.99 24.91
C GLN A 19 6.02 8.72 25.00
N GLU A 20 6.85 9.73 25.27
CA GLU A 20 8.30 9.55 25.30
C GLU A 20 8.88 9.89 26.68
N VAL A 21 9.66 8.96 27.22
CA VAL A 21 10.60 9.25 28.29
C VAL A 21 11.72 10.09 27.71
N ARG A 22 11.89 11.32 28.20
CA ARG A 22 12.99 12.21 27.77
C ARG A 22 14.32 11.52 28.02
N ARG A 23 15.08 11.25 26.95
CA ARG A 23 16.44 10.70 27.00
C ARG A 23 17.44 11.81 26.66
N PRO A 24 17.95 12.55 27.66
CA PRO A 24 18.87 13.66 27.44
C PRO A 24 20.21 13.21 26.82
N ASP A 25 20.62 11.97 27.04
CA ASP A 25 21.78 11.30 26.44
C ASP A 25 21.72 11.18 24.91
N LEU A 26 20.52 11.10 24.33
CA LEU A 26 20.32 11.06 22.89
C LEU A 26 20.29 12.46 22.24
N THR A 27 20.13 13.51 23.03
CA THR A 27 20.13 14.92 22.58
C THR A 27 21.45 15.62 22.79
N ASP A 28 22.49 14.93 23.25
CA ASP A 28 23.83 15.50 23.45
C ASP A 28 24.40 15.98 22.11
N HIS A 29 24.61 17.31 22.03
CA HIS A 29 25.15 17.99 20.85
C HIS A 29 26.65 17.76 20.67
N ALA A 30 27.33 17.18 21.67
CA ALA A 30 28.77 16.86 21.61
C ALA A 30 29.04 15.58 20.77
N ARG A 31 28.04 14.75 20.46
CA ARG A 31 28.21 13.60 19.59
C ARG A 31 28.24 14.04 18.12
N ALA A 32 29.37 13.80 17.45
CA ALA A 32 29.48 13.98 16.01
C ALA A 32 28.44 13.10 15.30
N ARG A 33 27.42 13.72 14.68
CA ARG A 33 26.40 13.04 13.90
C ARG A 33 26.83 13.06 12.43
N PRO A 34 26.70 11.96 11.69
CA PRO A 34 26.93 11.99 10.25
C PRO A 34 25.97 13.01 9.62
N THR A 35 26.44 13.71 8.59
CA THR A 35 25.54 14.57 7.81
C THR A 35 24.47 13.74 7.13
N PHE A 36 23.30 14.32 6.85
CA PHE A 36 22.22 13.59 6.16
C PHE A 36 22.72 12.95 4.85
N GLY A 37 23.55 13.67 4.09
CA GLY A 37 24.08 13.16 2.81
C GLY A 37 24.94 11.91 2.97
N THR A 38 25.83 11.86 3.96
CA THR A 38 26.65 10.67 4.24
C THR A 38 25.80 9.50 4.73
N ALA A 39 24.89 9.76 5.67
CA ALA A 39 23.98 8.72 6.17
C ALA A 39 23.07 8.15 5.07
N TRP A 40 22.58 9.01 4.16
CA TRP A 40 21.79 8.61 3.02
C TRP A 40 22.59 7.75 2.03
N GLN A 41 23.82 8.18 1.70
CA GLN A 41 24.68 7.38 0.81
C GLN A 41 24.97 6.00 1.39
N ASP A 42 25.33 5.93 2.67
CA ASP A 42 25.56 4.66 3.35
C ASP A 42 24.33 3.77 3.33
N PHE A 43 23.13 4.34 3.55
CA PHE A 43 21.87 3.61 3.53
C PHE A 43 21.54 3.04 2.15
N ILE A 44 21.62 3.84 1.08
CA ILE A 44 21.26 3.39 -0.28
C ILE A 44 22.29 2.43 -0.89
N THR A 45 23.52 2.37 -0.37
CA THR A 45 24.50 1.37 -0.80
C THR A 45 24.15 -0.03 -0.31
N LEU A 46 23.33 -0.16 0.72
CA LEU A 46 22.88 -1.46 1.23
C LEU A 46 21.87 -2.09 0.24
N PRO A 47 22.19 -3.27 -0.35
CA PRO A 47 21.29 -3.91 -1.32
C PRO A 47 19.90 -4.22 -0.75
N GLN A 48 19.80 -4.53 0.54
CA GLN A 48 18.56 -4.79 1.25
C GLN A 48 17.69 -3.54 1.37
N ALA A 49 18.28 -2.37 1.70
CA ALA A 49 17.57 -1.09 1.77
C ALA A 49 16.94 -0.73 0.42
N ARG A 50 17.72 -0.82 -0.67
CA ARG A 50 17.20 -0.55 -2.01
C ARG A 50 16.05 -1.47 -2.39
N ARG A 51 16.16 -2.77 -2.10
CA ARG A 51 15.08 -3.72 -2.38
C ARG A 51 13.84 -3.45 -1.58
N LEU A 52 13.99 -3.11 -0.29
CA LEU A 52 12.88 -2.72 0.57
C LEU A 52 12.13 -1.51 -0.01
N LEU A 53 12.86 -0.46 -0.41
CA LEU A 53 12.26 0.74 -0.99
C LEU A 53 11.62 0.47 -2.37
N TRP A 54 12.23 -0.34 -3.23
CA TRP A 54 11.63 -0.73 -4.51
C TRP A 54 10.36 -1.57 -4.31
N ALA A 55 10.39 -2.57 -3.42
CA ALA A 55 9.22 -3.38 -3.11
C ALA A 55 8.09 -2.51 -2.53
N LEU A 56 8.44 -1.58 -1.64
CA LEU A 56 7.50 -0.61 -1.08
C LEU A 56 6.87 0.27 -2.18
N GLY A 57 7.70 0.90 -3.02
CA GLY A 57 7.22 1.79 -4.08
C GLY A 57 6.30 1.08 -5.06
N LEU A 58 6.73 -0.09 -5.57
CA LEU A 58 5.94 -0.88 -6.52
C LEU A 58 4.64 -1.40 -5.91
N GLY A 59 4.68 -1.91 -4.68
CA GLY A 59 3.48 -2.37 -3.99
C GLY A 59 2.52 -1.24 -3.66
N THR A 60 3.03 -0.07 -3.23
CA THR A 60 2.22 1.13 -3.03
C THR A 60 1.55 1.55 -4.34
N MET A 61 2.30 1.63 -5.45
CA MET A 61 1.71 1.94 -6.76
C MET A 61 0.61 0.95 -7.12
N GLY A 62 0.87 -0.36 -6.95
CA GLY A 62 -0.08 -1.42 -7.26
C GLY A 62 -1.33 -1.47 -6.38
N PHE A 63 -1.35 -0.79 -5.23
CA PHE A 63 -2.54 -0.69 -4.41
C PHE A 63 -3.25 0.67 -4.50
N THR A 64 -2.59 1.70 -5.04
CA THR A 64 -3.07 3.09 -4.91
C THR A 64 -3.64 3.65 -6.22
N MET A 65 -3.32 3.08 -7.40
CA MET A 65 -3.87 3.57 -8.67
C MET A 65 -5.41 3.53 -8.67
N GLN A 66 -6.01 2.52 -8.05
CA GLN A 66 -7.46 2.33 -7.94
C GLN A 66 -8.16 3.35 -7.03
N ASP A 67 -7.46 4.05 -6.15
CA ASP A 67 -8.09 4.90 -5.12
C ASP A 67 -9.04 5.96 -5.71
N ILE A 68 -8.71 6.49 -6.89
CA ILE A 68 -9.56 7.45 -7.61
C ILE A 68 -10.50 6.79 -8.63
N LEU A 69 -10.40 5.49 -8.85
CA LEU A 69 -11.10 4.76 -9.92
C LEU A 69 -12.21 3.84 -9.41
N LEU A 70 -12.12 3.41 -8.16
CA LEU A 70 -13.01 2.39 -7.61
C LEU A 70 -14.47 2.86 -7.58
N GLU A 71 -14.73 4.06 -7.05
CA GLU A 71 -16.08 4.62 -7.01
C GLU A 71 -16.64 4.94 -8.39
N PRO A 72 -15.91 5.63 -9.30
CA PRO A 72 -16.36 5.85 -10.67
C PRO A 72 -16.62 4.55 -11.43
N TYR A 73 -15.78 3.53 -11.28
CA TYR A 73 -16.03 2.23 -11.89
C TYR A 73 -17.34 1.61 -11.43
N GLY A 74 -17.63 1.64 -10.14
CA GLY A 74 -18.89 1.14 -9.59
C GLY A 74 -20.10 1.86 -10.17
N ALA A 75 -20.02 3.19 -10.31
CA ALA A 75 -21.11 3.99 -10.86
C ALA A 75 -21.25 3.83 -12.38
N GLU A 76 -20.17 3.96 -13.15
CA GLU A 76 -20.20 3.98 -14.62
C GLU A 76 -20.35 2.59 -15.25
N VAL A 77 -19.76 1.55 -14.66
CA VAL A 77 -19.71 0.20 -15.24
C VAL A 77 -20.77 -0.72 -14.65
N LEU A 78 -20.99 -0.63 -13.33
CA LEU A 78 -21.92 -1.52 -12.62
C LEU A 78 -23.25 -0.83 -12.28
N GLY A 79 -23.41 0.46 -12.58
CA GLY A 79 -24.64 1.21 -12.34
C GLY A 79 -24.99 1.36 -10.85
N LEU A 80 -23.96 1.35 -9.97
CA LEU A 80 -24.17 1.48 -8.53
C LEU A 80 -24.67 2.88 -8.18
N SER A 81 -25.55 2.95 -7.18
CA SER A 81 -26.01 4.23 -6.62
C SER A 81 -24.89 4.91 -5.83
N VAL A 82 -25.04 6.22 -5.57
CA VAL A 82 -24.09 6.97 -4.71
C VAL A 82 -23.99 6.36 -3.31
N SER A 83 -25.09 5.78 -2.78
CA SER A 83 -25.07 5.07 -1.50
C SER A 83 -24.20 3.82 -1.56
N ASP A 84 -24.29 3.06 -2.65
CA ASP A 84 -23.52 1.83 -2.84
C ASP A 84 -22.03 2.12 -3.06
N THR A 85 -21.68 3.20 -3.77
CA THR A 85 -20.27 3.62 -3.94
C THR A 85 -19.67 4.11 -2.63
N THR A 86 -20.43 4.82 -1.79
CA THR A 86 -19.99 5.17 -0.42
C THR A 86 -19.76 3.92 0.44
N LEU A 87 -20.58 2.87 0.26
CA LEU A 87 -20.39 1.59 0.95
C LEU A 87 -19.06 0.93 0.55
N LEU A 88 -18.60 1.08 -0.70
CA LEU A 88 -17.29 0.56 -1.14
C LEU A 88 -16.14 1.12 -0.29
N THR A 89 -16.14 2.44 -0.05
CA THR A 89 -15.14 3.08 0.81
C THR A 89 -15.19 2.53 2.24
N ALA A 90 -16.39 2.30 2.78
CA ALA A 90 -16.54 1.70 4.09
C ALA A 90 -16.07 0.23 4.13
N MET A 91 -16.33 -0.55 3.08
CA MET A 91 -15.86 -1.94 2.97
C MET A 91 -14.33 -2.01 2.82
N PHE A 92 -13.73 -1.13 2.01
CA PHE A 92 -12.27 -0.98 1.90
C PHE A 92 -11.66 -0.65 3.27
N ALA A 93 -12.19 0.36 3.97
CA ALA A 93 -11.73 0.75 5.30
C ALA A 93 -11.91 -0.39 6.31
N GLY A 94 -13.04 -1.12 6.25
CA GLY A 94 -13.27 -2.32 7.06
C GLY A 94 -12.22 -3.41 6.82
N GLY A 95 -11.88 -3.65 5.56
CA GLY A 95 -10.79 -4.55 5.17
C GLY A 95 -9.44 -4.14 5.79
N MET A 96 -9.11 -2.84 5.76
CA MET A 96 -7.91 -2.31 6.40
C MET A 96 -7.90 -2.52 7.92
N VAL A 97 -9.03 -2.29 8.59
CA VAL A 97 -9.14 -2.53 10.04
C VAL A 97 -8.90 -4.01 10.37
N VAL A 98 -9.50 -4.91 9.59
CA VAL A 98 -9.25 -6.36 9.73
C VAL A 98 -7.77 -6.69 9.51
N ALA A 99 -7.12 -6.07 8.51
CA ALA A 99 -5.69 -6.22 8.27
C ALA A 99 -4.86 -5.81 9.49
N LEU A 100 -5.16 -4.67 10.12
CA LEU A 100 -4.46 -4.20 11.32
C LEU A 100 -4.56 -5.21 12.45
N ILE A 101 -5.76 -5.76 12.70
CA ILE A 101 -6.00 -6.77 13.74
C ILE A 101 -5.22 -8.06 13.43
N LEU A 102 -5.26 -8.52 12.18
CA LEU A 102 -4.55 -9.73 11.78
C LEU A 102 -3.04 -9.55 11.87
N THR A 103 -2.52 -8.42 11.37
CA THR A 103 -1.09 -8.11 11.42
C THR A 103 -0.59 -8.03 12.85
N SER A 104 -1.29 -7.32 13.74
CA SER A 104 -0.88 -7.22 15.14
C SER A 104 -0.80 -8.59 15.82
N ARG A 105 -1.76 -9.49 15.52
CA ARG A 105 -1.77 -10.85 16.06
C ARG A 105 -0.66 -11.74 15.51
N HIS A 106 -0.35 -11.63 14.21
CA HIS A 106 0.68 -12.43 13.55
C HIS A 106 2.08 -11.96 13.95
N LEU A 107 2.33 -10.66 13.93
CA LEU A 107 3.63 -10.09 14.33
C LEU A 107 3.89 -10.30 15.82
N GLY A 108 2.86 -10.19 16.69
CA GLY A 108 2.97 -10.50 18.11
C GLY A 108 3.34 -11.96 18.41
N LYS A 109 3.15 -12.87 17.43
CA LYS A 109 3.58 -14.28 17.50
C LYS A 109 4.95 -14.53 16.86
N GLY A 110 5.67 -13.49 16.43
CA GLY A 110 6.99 -13.61 15.80
C GLY A 110 6.99 -13.97 14.32
N SER A 111 5.86 -13.75 13.61
CA SER A 111 5.82 -13.97 12.16
C SER A 111 6.73 -12.98 11.43
N ASP A 112 7.34 -13.41 10.32
CA ASP A 112 8.17 -12.61 9.45
C ASP A 112 7.32 -11.48 8.80
N THR A 113 7.78 -10.23 8.94
CA THR A 113 7.11 -9.02 8.46
C THR A 113 6.94 -9.01 6.94
N ILE A 114 7.94 -9.51 6.20
CA ILE A 114 7.90 -9.61 4.74
C ILE A 114 6.89 -10.66 4.28
N ARG A 115 6.72 -11.76 5.03
CA ARG A 115 5.68 -12.75 4.72
C ARG A 115 4.28 -12.19 4.89
N VAL A 116 4.05 -11.39 5.93
CA VAL A 116 2.76 -10.72 6.15
C VAL A 116 2.48 -9.78 4.98
N ALA A 117 3.44 -8.93 4.60
CA ALA A 117 3.30 -8.03 3.46
C ALA A 117 3.07 -8.79 2.14
N SER A 118 3.79 -9.90 1.90
CA SER A 118 3.61 -10.75 0.71
C SER A 118 2.21 -11.38 0.66
N THR A 119 1.67 -11.81 1.79
CA THR A 119 0.29 -12.30 1.88
C THR A 119 -0.70 -11.20 1.50
N GLY A 120 -0.46 -9.95 1.94
CA GLY A 120 -1.24 -8.80 1.52
C GLY A 120 -1.26 -8.61 0.00
N ILE A 121 -0.10 -8.72 -0.66
CA ILE A 121 0.00 -8.65 -2.13
C ILE A 121 -0.80 -9.77 -2.80
N LEU A 122 -0.69 -11.01 -2.34
CA LEU A 122 -1.44 -12.14 -2.92
C LEU A 122 -2.95 -11.94 -2.81
N ILE A 123 -3.43 -11.44 -1.66
CA ILE A 123 -4.83 -11.07 -1.47
C ILE A 123 -5.21 -9.94 -2.42
N GLY A 124 -4.36 -8.92 -2.58
CA GLY A 124 -4.58 -7.81 -3.50
C GLY A 124 -4.72 -8.27 -4.96
N ILE A 125 -3.85 -9.16 -5.43
CA ILE A 125 -3.94 -9.73 -6.78
C ILE A 125 -5.27 -10.45 -6.99
N ALA A 126 -5.70 -11.29 -6.05
CA ALA A 126 -6.99 -11.97 -6.11
C ALA A 126 -8.16 -10.98 -6.04
N ALA A 127 -8.04 -9.92 -5.25
CA ALA A 127 -9.04 -8.88 -5.12
C ALA A 127 -9.22 -8.08 -6.42
N PHE A 128 -8.14 -7.66 -7.07
CA PHE A 128 -8.21 -6.99 -8.38
C PHE A 128 -8.77 -7.91 -9.47
N ALA A 129 -8.42 -9.20 -9.45
CA ALA A 129 -9.04 -10.17 -10.36
C ALA A 129 -10.55 -10.27 -10.14
N ALA A 130 -11.03 -10.24 -8.88
CA ALA A 130 -12.45 -10.22 -8.56
C ALA A 130 -13.13 -8.93 -9.06
N VAL A 131 -12.48 -7.78 -8.89
CA VAL A 131 -12.96 -6.49 -9.42
C VAL A 131 -13.08 -6.52 -10.93
N ILE A 132 -12.07 -7.01 -11.66
CA ILE A 132 -12.12 -7.15 -13.13
C ILE A 132 -13.27 -8.08 -13.56
N MET A 133 -13.44 -9.19 -12.86
CA MET A 133 -14.50 -10.17 -13.19
C MET A 133 -15.91 -9.68 -12.84
N SER A 134 -16.05 -8.66 -12.01
CA SER A 134 -17.37 -8.15 -11.60
C SER A 134 -18.20 -7.59 -12.77
N ALA A 135 -17.55 -6.92 -13.75
CA ALA A 135 -18.22 -6.35 -14.90
C ALA A 135 -18.77 -7.43 -15.87
N PRO A 136 -17.98 -8.39 -16.38
CA PRO A 136 -18.50 -9.41 -17.29
C PRO A 136 -19.53 -10.33 -16.63
N LEU A 137 -19.44 -10.53 -15.31
CA LEU A 137 -20.40 -11.33 -14.55
C LEU A 137 -21.62 -10.52 -14.08
N GLN A 138 -21.65 -9.20 -14.31
CA GLN A 138 -22.69 -8.30 -13.81
C GLN A 138 -22.99 -8.53 -12.32
N ALA A 139 -21.93 -8.66 -11.52
CA ALA A 139 -22.00 -9.06 -10.12
C ALA A 139 -21.51 -7.94 -9.18
N PRO A 140 -22.37 -6.98 -8.76
CA PRO A 140 -22.01 -5.92 -7.83
C PRO A 140 -21.46 -6.44 -6.50
N ALA A 141 -21.99 -7.56 -6.01
CA ALA A 141 -21.50 -8.18 -4.77
C ALA A 141 -20.03 -8.62 -4.89
N LEU A 142 -19.61 -9.14 -6.04
CA LEU A 142 -18.22 -9.54 -6.29
C LEU A 142 -17.28 -8.30 -6.27
N PHE A 143 -17.76 -7.19 -6.81
CA PHE A 143 -17.03 -5.91 -6.77
C PHE A 143 -16.86 -5.40 -5.34
N GLN A 144 -17.93 -5.43 -4.54
CA GLN A 144 -17.90 -5.03 -3.14
C GLN A 144 -16.94 -5.90 -2.31
N ILE A 145 -16.98 -7.22 -2.49
CA ILE A 145 -16.04 -8.16 -1.87
C ILE A 145 -14.60 -7.82 -2.32
N GLY A 146 -14.41 -7.57 -3.61
CA GLY A 146 -13.12 -7.13 -4.16
C GLY A 146 -12.59 -5.88 -3.45
N ALA A 147 -13.42 -4.86 -3.26
CA ALA A 147 -13.05 -3.63 -2.55
C ALA A 147 -12.60 -3.89 -1.11
N ALA A 148 -13.34 -4.73 -0.36
CA ALA A 148 -12.97 -5.13 0.98
C ALA A 148 -11.62 -5.88 1.02
N LEU A 149 -11.40 -6.79 0.06
CA LEU A 149 -10.16 -7.55 -0.06
C LEU A 149 -8.98 -6.68 -0.51
N ILE A 150 -9.19 -5.65 -1.36
CA ILE A 150 -8.14 -4.66 -1.66
C ILE A 150 -7.72 -3.95 -0.38
N GLY A 151 -8.68 -3.49 0.43
CA GLY A 151 -8.40 -2.87 1.72
C GLY A 151 -7.63 -3.80 2.67
N LEU A 152 -8.03 -5.06 2.75
CA LEU A 152 -7.35 -6.09 3.55
C LEU A 152 -5.90 -6.31 3.06
N GLY A 153 -5.71 -6.50 1.75
CA GLY A 153 -4.40 -6.71 1.14
C GLY A 153 -3.47 -5.52 1.34
N ASN A 154 -3.97 -4.31 1.06
CA ASN A 154 -3.23 -3.06 1.25
C ASN A 154 -2.83 -2.85 2.72
N GLY A 155 -3.74 -3.10 3.67
CA GLY A 155 -3.44 -2.98 5.09
C GLY A 155 -2.35 -3.94 5.56
N LEU A 156 -2.41 -5.22 5.16
CA LEU A 156 -1.36 -6.21 5.47
C LEU A 156 -0.02 -5.81 4.85
N PHE A 157 -0.02 -5.35 3.60
CA PHE A 157 1.18 -4.88 2.91
C PHE A 157 1.78 -3.65 3.61
N ALA A 158 0.99 -2.62 3.85
CA ALA A 158 1.47 -1.35 4.41
C ALA A 158 2.06 -1.54 5.82
N VAL A 159 1.36 -2.26 6.71
CA VAL A 159 1.85 -2.50 8.07
C VAL A 159 3.04 -3.46 8.07
N GLY A 160 3.02 -4.51 7.26
CA GLY A 160 4.15 -5.43 7.13
C GLY A 160 5.42 -4.72 6.64
N MET A 161 5.30 -3.85 5.62
CA MET A 161 6.43 -3.06 5.10
C MET A 161 6.93 -2.00 6.07
N LEU A 162 6.01 -1.35 6.81
CA LEU A 162 6.38 -0.40 7.86
C LEU A 162 7.18 -1.09 8.97
N THR A 163 6.69 -2.24 9.45
CA THR A 163 7.39 -3.00 10.49
C THR A 163 8.75 -3.52 9.99
N ALA A 164 8.82 -4.00 8.74
CA ALA A 164 10.08 -4.38 8.12
C ALA A 164 11.07 -3.21 8.04
N ALA A 165 10.60 -2.00 7.74
CA ALA A 165 11.44 -0.80 7.76
C ALA A 165 11.96 -0.47 9.17
N MET A 166 11.11 -0.62 10.20
CA MET A 166 11.50 -0.43 11.59
C MET A 166 12.57 -1.46 12.02
N GLU A 167 12.36 -2.74 11.71
CA GLU A 167 13.33 -3.81 11.99
C GLU A 167 14.67 -3.58 11.28
N PHE A 168 14.61 -3.16 10.00
CA PHE A 168 15.82 -2.88 9.22
C PHE A 168 16.61 -1.68 9.76
N GLY A 169 15.93 -0.61 10.18
CA GLY A 169 16.55 0.60 10.68
C GLY A 169 17.24 0.41 12.04
N GLY A 170 16.70 -0.48 12.88
CA GLY A 170 17.16 -0.64 14.25
C GLY A 170 17.31 0.69 14.98
N ASP A 171 18.00 0.69 16.12
CA ASP A 171 18.15 1.91 16.95
C ASP A 171 18.98 3.02 16.29
N LYS A 172 19.91 2.67 15.39
CA LYS A 172 20.87 3.63 14.81
C LYS A 172 20.35 4.35 13.58
N MET A 173 19.50 3.72 12.78
CA MET A 173 19.05 4.21 11.48
C MET A 173 17.53 4.36 11.37
N ALA A 174 16.78 4.16 12.46
CA ALA A 174 15.33 4.18 12.48
C ALA A 174 14.73 5.44 11.83
N GLY A 175 15.21 6.62 12.21
CA GLY A 175 14.71 7.89 11.67
C GLY A 175 14.94 8.02 10.16
N LEU A 176 16.12 7.61 9.66
CA LEU A 176 16.44 7.65 8.23
C LEU A 176 15.58 6.64 7.44
N THR A 177 15.46 5.42 7.96
CA THR A 177 14.69 4.34 7.31
C THR A 177 13.22 4.67 7.24
N LEU A 178 12.62 5.18 8.34
CA LEU A 178 11.22 5.59 8.37
C LEU A 178 10.97 6.84 7.52
N GLY A 179 11.91 7.79 7.49
CA GLY A 179 11.85 8.93 6.60
C GLY A 179 11.88 8.52 5.12
N ALA A 180 12.79 7.61 4.75
CA ALA A 180 12.89 7.05 3.41
C ALA A 180 11.61 6.26 3.03
N TRP A 181 11.09 5.44 3.97
CA TRP A 181 9.83 4.72 3.79
C TRP A 181 8.67 5.68 3.49
N GLY A 182 8.49 6.72 4.33
CA GLY A 182 7.41 7.69 4.14
C GLY A 182 7.54 8.49 2.84
N ALA A 183 8.76 8.90 2.46
CA ALA A 183 9.00 9.63 1.22
C ALA A 183 8.70 8.77 -0.02
N VAL A 184 9.14 7.51 -0.04
CA VAL A 184 8.86 6.59 -1.16
C VAL A 184 7.38 6.27 -1.25
N GLN A 185 6.71 6.01 -0.12
CA GLN A 185 5.28 5.74 -0.09
C GLN A 185 4.47 6.93 -0.63
N ALA A 186 4.75 8.14 -0.14
CA ALA A 186 4.03 9.34 -0.60
C ALA A 186 4.27 9.64 -2.08
N ALA A 187 5.53 9.54 -2.55
CA ALA A 187 5.86 9.74 -3.96
C ALA A 187 5.20 8.68 -4.86
N ALA A 188 5.28 7.40 -4.46
CA ALA A 188 4.67 6.31 -5.20
C ALA A 188 3.14 6.45 -5.28
N ALA A 189 2.47 6.83 -4.18
CA ALA A 189 1.04 7.07 -4.15
C ALA A 189 0.63 8.23 -5.07
N GLY A 190 1.36 9.36 -5.03
CA GLY A 190 1.07 10.50 -5.90
C GLY A 190 1.24 10.15 -7.39
N VAL A 191 2.33 9.45 -7.75
CA VAL A 191 2.56 8.99 -9.13
C VAL A 191 1.48 7.98 -9.55
N ALA A 192 1.08 7.07 -8.65
CA ALA A 192 0.07 6.06 -8.92
C ALA A 192 -1.30 6.68 -9.24
N MET A 193 -1.79 7.58 -8.37
CA MET A 193 -3.07 8.25 -8.59
C MET A 193 -3.08 9.04 -9.91
N PHE A 194 -2.02 9.80 -10.17
CA PHE A 194 -1.90 10.55 -11.42
C PHE A 194 -1.87 9.62 -12.64
N SER A 195 -1.02 8.61 -12.62
CA SER A 195 -0.88 7.68 -13.77
C SER A 195 -2.13 6.83 -13.95
N GLY A 196 -2.79 6.40 -12.87
CA GLY A 196 -4.04 5.65 -12.93
C GLY A 196 -5.13 6.40 -13.67
N GLY A 197 -5.37 7.67 -13.31
CA GLY A 197 -6.32 8.54 -14.01
C GLY A 197 -5.94 8.77 -15.47
N ALA A 198 -4.68 9.14 -15.73
CA ALA A 198 -4.20 9.40 -17.07
C ALA A 198 -4.31 8.18 -18.00
N ILE A 199 -3.93 6.98 -17.53
CA ILE A 199 -4.03 5.74 -18.30
C ILE A 199 -5.50 5.39 -18.57
N ARG A 200 -6.35 5.49 -17.56
CA ARG A 200 -7.80 5.26 -17.71
C ARG A 200 -8.37 6.17 -18.81
N ASP A 201 -8.09 7.47 -18.78
CA ASP A 201 -8.63 8.43 -19.73
C ASP A 201 -8.08 8.19 -21.14
N LEU A 202 -6.79 7.92 -21.29
CA LEU A 202 -6.17 7.58 -22.59
C LEU A 202 -6.78 6.34 -23.21
N VAL A 203 -6.90 5.26 -22.43
CA VAL A 203 -7.46 3.98 -22.93
C VAL A 203 -8.93 4.13 -23.25
N THR A 204 -9.71 4.84 -22.45
CA THR A 204 -11.11 5.16 -22.72
C THR A 204 -11.22 5.95 -24.02
N GLY A 205 -10.42 7.00 -24.23
CA GLY A 205 -10.42 7.77 -25.46
C GLY A 205 -10.09 6.93 -26.71
N TRP A 206 -9.16 5.99 -26.62
CA TRP A 206 -8.87 5.05 -27.72
C TRP A 206 -10.00 4.06 -27.96
N ALA A 207 -10.67 3.59 -26.92
CA ALA A 207 -11.82 2.72 -27.01
C ALA A 207 -13.00 3.43 -27.71
N ASP A 208 -13.30 4.65 -27.31
CA ASP A 208 -14.38 5.48 -27.89
C ASP A 208 -14.10 5.83 -29.36
N ALA A 209 -12.83 6.05 -29.71
CA ALA A 209 -12.40 6.25 -31.09
C ALA A 209 -12.40 4.98 -31.94
N GLY A 210 -12.71 3.81 -31.36
CA GLY A 210 -12.72 2.52 -32.07
C GLY A 210 -11.34 1.95 -32.37
N LEU A 211 -10.27 2.56 -31.88
CA LEU A 211 -8.88 2.15 -32.16
C LEU A 211 -8.50 0.80 -31.54
N LEU A 212 -9.19 0.39 -30.49
CA LEU A 212 -8.94 -0.88 -29.77
C LEU A 212 -9.82 -2.05 -30.26
N GLY A 213 -10.63 -1.82 -31.31
CA GLY A 213 -11.57 -2.81 -31.83
C GLY A 213 -12.87 -2.88 -31.05
N VAL A 214 -13.90 -3.49 -31.67
CA VAL A 214 -15.28 -3.50 -31.15
C VAL A 214 -15.40 -4.14 -29.77
N ALA A 215 -14.58 -5.14 -29.46
CA ALA A 215 -14.63 -5.86 -28.19
C ALA A 215 -14.21 -5.00 -26.99
N LEU A 216 -13.43 -3.94 -27.22
CA LEU A 216 -12.94 -3.05 -26.18
C LEU A 216 -13.66 -1.68 -26.18
N GLN A 217 -14.70 -1.49 -26.97
CA GLN A 217 -15.58 -0.32 -26.94
C GLN A 217 -16.55 -0.41 -25.76
N SER A 218 -16.00 -0.32 -24.56
CA SER A 218 -16.76 -0.41 -23.30
C SER A 218 -16.22 0.59 -22.28
N PRO A 219 -17.06 1.22 -21.46
CA PRO A 219 -16.61 2.04 -20.33
C PRO A 219 -15.65 1.31 -19.38
N ALA A 220 -15.75 -0.02 -19.29
CA ALA A 220 -14.88 -0.84 -18.47
C ALA A 220 -13.43 -0.94 -18.98
N SER A 221 -13.15 -0.62 -20.26
CA SER A 221 -11.84 -0.86 -20.88
C SER A 221 -10.73 -0.03 -20.27
N GLY A 222 -10.96 1.27 -20.02
CA GLY A 222 -9.99 2.15 -19.38
C GLY A 222 -9.66 1.70 -17.95
N TYR A 223 -10.69 1.36 -17.18
CA TYR A 223 -10.52 0.85 -15.81
C TYR A 223 -9.82 -0.49 -15.80
N GLY A 224 -10.22 -1.41 -16.67
CA GLY A 224 -9.61 -2.73 -16.79
C GLY A 224 -8.12 -2.65 -17.10
N ALA A 225 -7.69 -1.72 -17.96
CA ALA A 225 -6.27 -1.51 -18.24
C ALA A 225 -5.48 -1.16 -16.96
N VAL A 226 -6.01 -0.25 -16.14
CA VAL A 226 -5.36 0.14 -14.87
C VAL A 226 -5.30 -1.05 -13.91
N TYR A 227 -6.38 -1.77 -13.70
CA TYR A 227 -6.41 -2.93 -12.79
C TYR A 227 -5.44 -4.05 -13.23
N HIS A 228 -5.24 -4.27 -14.52
CA HIS A 228 -4.22 -5.21 -15.00
C HIS A 228 -2.80 -4.72 -14.71
N ILE A 229 -2.55 -3.42 -14.83
CA ILE A 229 -1.26 -2.81 -14.47
C ILE A 229 -1.00 -2.95 -12.96
N GLU A 230 -2.02 -2.73 -12.11
CA GLU A 230 -1.91 -2.93 -10.66
C GLU A 230 -1.54 -4.37 -10.32
N ILE A 231 -2.20 -5.35 -10.93
CA ILE A 231 -1.85 -6.77 -10.78
C ILE A 231 -0.38 -7.01 -11.19
N ALA A 232 0.05 -6.47 -12.33
CA ALA A 232 1.42 -6.62 -12.79
C ALA A 232 2.43 -5.98 -11.82
N LEU A 233 2.15 -4.77 -11.31
CA LEU A 233 2.97 -4.10 -10.31
C LEU A 233 3.07 -4.89 -9.01
N LEU A 234 1.95 -5.47 -8.55
CA LEU A 234 1.93 -6.33 -7.37
C LEU A 234 2.75 -7.61 -7.57
N PHE A 235 2.71 -8.24 -8.74
CA PHE A 235 3.59 -9.37 -9.06
C PHE A 235 5.07 -8.98 -9.04
N VAL A 236 5.44 -7.83 -9.60
CA VAL A 236 6.81 -7.33 -9.57
C VAL A 236 7.25 -7.00 -8.14
N ALA A 237 6.38 -6.39 -7.35
CA ALA A 237 6.64 -6.14 -5.92
C ALA A 237 6.86 -7.44 -5.15
N LEU A 238 6.02 -8.46 -5.37
CA LEU A 238 6.16 -9.77 -4.75
C LEU A 238 7.50 -10.43 -5.11
N ALA A 239 7.90 -10.37 -6.38
CA ALA A 239 9.20 -10.89 -6.84
C ALA A 239 10.38 -10.15 -6.19
N ALA A 240 10.27 -8.82 -6.03
CA ALA A 240 11.27 -8.02 -5.32
C ALA A 240 11.40 -8.40 -3.84
N MET A 241 10.28 -8.75 -3.19
CA MET A 241 10.22 -9.17 -1.79
C MET A 241 10.76 -10.58 -1.56
N GLY A 242 10.72 -11.48 -2.53
CA GLY A 242 11.11 -12.88 -2.35
C GLY A 242 12.54 -13.09 -1.82
N ARG A 243 13.44 -12.15 -2.09
CA ARG A 243 14.82 -12.15 -1.57
C ARG A 243 14.97 -11.48 -0.20
N LEU A 244 13.92 -10.86 0.32
CA LEU A 244 13.90 -10.22 1.66
C LEU A 244 13.36 -11.17 2.73
N VAL A 245 12.67 -12.25 2.35
CA VAL A 245 12.15 -13.26 3.28
C VAL A 245 13.31 -13.96 3.98
N ARG A 246 13.32 -13.93 5.31
CA ARG A 246 14.29 -14.69 6.11
C ARG A 246 14.10 -16.19 5.90
N ARG A 247 15.18 -16.90 5.58
CA ARG A 247 15.13 -18.38 5.50
C ARG A 247 14.99 -18.97 6.90
N PRO A 248 14.11 -19.96 7.08
CA PRO A 248 14.08 -20.71 8.34
C PRO A 248 15.44 -21.41 8.52
N GLY A 249 16.25 -20.99 9.50
CA GLY A 249 17.58 -21.55 9.77
C GLY A 249 18.70 -20.55 10.03
N GLU A 250 18.53 -19.26 9.72
CA GLU A 250 19.56 -18.23 9.97
C GLU A 250 19.48 -17.59 11.39
N VAL A 251 18.66 -18.15 12.27
CA VAL A 251 18.53 -17.75 13.68
C VAL A 251 19.47 -18.63 14.49
N GLY A 252 20.78 -18.42 14.42
CA GLY A 252 21.67 -19.24 15.26
C GLY A 252 23.16 -19.00 15.18
N GLU A 253 23.68 -18.08 14.38
CA GLU A 253 25.16 -17.97 14.24
C GLU A 253 25.77 -16.60 14.56
N ASN A 254 25.06 -15.70 15.21
CA ASN A 254 25.68 -14.47 15.75
C ASN A 254 25.15 -14.23 17.18
N GLY A 255 25.57 -15.06 18.11
CA GLY A 255 25.51 -14.84 19.54
C GLY A 255 26.86 -14.40 20.07
#